data_7af08242f45eef4fbcb4115b46aea903
#
_entry.id   7af08242f45eef4fbcb4115b46aea903
#
_cell.length_a   1.000
_cell.length_b   1.000
_cell.length_c   1.000
_cell.angle_alpha   90.00
_cell.angle_beta   90.00
_cell.angle_gamma   90.00
#
_symmetry.space_group_name_H-M   'P 1'
#
loop_
_entity.id
_entity.type
_entity.pdbx_description
1 polymer ?
#
loop_
_entity_poly.entity_id
_entity_poly.type
_entity_poly.pdbx_seq_one_letter_code
_entity_poly.pdbx_strand_id
1 'polypeptide(L)'
;KIIDQAKNSNVKEVFITGGEPFMLIDLDERLNLSTKIFPTTVLTNAMVFTGERRRRLENVDRNNLTLQISLDSATPDLHDLHRGQGSFDKALAGIKFAIESGFRVRVAATLGEDAGETESEWNALCDDLKLEQDQRVIRRIAKQGYANAGLVMSRASLIPEVCITKEGVYWHPVAAIDPSMKVQNDWSPLAETISTIKDEYRQHRIKGDVLASAFPCA
;
A
#
# COMPACT_ATOMS: atom_id res chain seq x y z
N LYS A 1 -4.54 -3.48 20.76
CA LYS A 1 -3.69 -2.39 21.33
C LYS A 1 -3.42 -1.27 20.31
N ILE A 2 -2.82 -1.57 19.12
CA ILE A 2 -2.47 -0.51 18.16
C ILE A 2 -3.72 0.20 17.62
N ILE A 3 -4.75 -0.52 17.23
CA ILE A 3 -6.03 0.01 16.74
C ILE A 3 -6.72 0.88 17.82
N ASP A 4 -6.66 0.50 19.09
CA ASP A 4 -7.25 1.28 20.18
C ASP A 4 -6.52 2.62 20.37
N GLN A 5 -5.19 2.63 20.28
CA GLN A 5 -4.41 3.88 20.34
C GLN A 5 -4.64 4.74 19.11
N ALA A 6 -4.74 4.15 17.92
CA ALA A 6 -5.03 4.85 16.68
C ALA A 6 -6.37 5.60 16.75
N LYS A 7 -7.41 4.98 17.32
CA LYS A 7 -8.72 5.62 17.54
C LYS A 7 -8.61 6.93 18.32
N ASN A 8 -7.73 6.98 19.33
CA ASN A 8 -7.53 8.14 20.18
C ASN A 8 -6.49 9.14 19.64
N SER A 9 -5.88 8.84 18.50
CA SER A 9 -4.77 9.62 17.92
C SER A 9 -5.13 10.34 16.62
N ASN A 10 -6.44 10.50 16.34
CA ASN A 10 -6.96 11.16 15.12
C ASN A 10 -6.47 10.53 13.81
N VAL A 11 -6.22 9.23 13.82
CA VAL A 11 -5.97 8.44 12.61
C VAL A 11 -7.24 8.42 11.76
N LYS A 12 -7.12 8.56 10.45
CA LYS A 12 -8.26 8.63 9.53
C LYS A 12 -8.51 7.30 8.83
N GLU A 13 -7.44 6.59 8.53
CA GLU A 13 -7.47 5.33 7.80
C GLU A 13 -6.29 4.45 8.19
N VAL A 14 -6.38 3.18 7.89
CA VAL A 14 -5.35 2.18 8.18
C VAL A 14 -4.98 1.43 6.92
N PHE A 15 -3.68 1.33 6.66
CA PHE A 15 -3.13 0.49 5.61
C PHE A 15 -2.49 -0.74 6.22
N ILE A 16 -2.84 -1.92 5.71
CA ILE A 16 -2.23 -3.19 6.10
C ILE A 16 -1.39 -3.67 4.92
N THR A 17 -0.10 -3.75 5.14
CA THR A 17 0.89 -4.15 4.14
C THR A 17 1.97 -5.03 4.76
N GLY A 18 2.96 -5.41 3.98
CA GLY A 18 4.09 -6.25 4.40
C GLY A 18 4.61 -7.04 3.22
N GLY A 19 5.07 -8.26 3.40
CA GLY A 19 5.40 -9.15 2.30
C GLY A 19 4.13 -9.48 1.49
N GLU A 20 3.32 -10.39 2.00
CA GLU A 20 1.96 -10.63 1.50
C GLU A 20 1.04 -10.83 2.71
N PRO A 21 0.13 -9.88 3.00
CA PRO A 21 -0.73 -9.95 4.19
C PRO A 21 -1.60 -11.22 4.24
N PHE A 22 -2.07 -11.68 3.09
CA PHE A 22 -2.91 -12.88 3.01
C PHE A 22 -2.17 -14.20 3.31
N MET A 23 -0.87 -14.14 3.59
CA MET A 23 -0.13 -15.27 4.17
C MET A 23 -0.35 -15.41 5.68
N LEU A 24 -0.85 -14.36 6.36
CA LEU A 24 -1.19 -14.42 7.78
C LEU A 24 -2.45 -15.25 8.00
N ILE A 25 -2.39 -16.14 8.99
CA ILE A 25 -3.50 -17.05 9.30
C ILE A 25 -4.68 -16.31 9.91
N ASP A 26 -4.42 -15.25 10.66
CA ASP A 26 -5.40 -14.45 11.41
C ASP A 26 -5.72 -13.09 10.75
N LEU A 27 -5.45 -12.94 9.46
CA LEU A 27 -5.68 -11.67 8.77
C LEU A 27 -7.14 -11.25 8.79
N ASP A 28 -8.06 -12.17 8.58
CA ASP A 28 -9.51 -11.94 8.61
C ASP A 28 -9.98 -11.34 9.95
N GLU A 29 -9.48 -11.85 11.06
CA GLU A 29 -9.75 -11.29 12.39
C GLU A 29 -9.20 -9.86 12.53
N ARG A 30 -7.99 -9.62 12.05
CA ARG A 30 -7.34 -8.29 12.07
C ARG A 30 -8.10 -7.28 11.20
N LEU A 31 -8.54 -7.71 10.02
CA LEU A 31 -9.36 -6.88 9.13
C LEU A 31 -10.68 -6.50 9.80
N ASN A 32 -11.39 -7.48 10.34
CA ASN A 32 -12.65 -7.25 11.04
C ASN A 32 -12.51 -6.34 12.28
N LEU A 33 -11.35 -6.35 12.95
CA LEU A 33 -11.07 -5.41 14.05
C LEU A 33 -10.81 -3.99 13.52
N SER A 34 -10.07 -3.86 12.42
CA SER A 34 -9.71 -2.56 11.86
C SER A 34 -10.90 -1.88 11.20
N THR A 35 -11.64 -2.58 10.35
CA THR A 35 -12.76 -2.05 9.55
C THR A 35 -13.95 -1.60 10.40
N LYS A 36 -14.11 -2.12 11.61
CA LYS A 36 -15.12 -1.64 12.57
C LYS A 36 -14.87 -0.21 13.04
N ILE A 37 -13.64 0.28 12.90
CA ILE A 37 -13.22 1.57 13.46
C ILE A 37 -12.75 2.52 12.35
N PHE A 38 -12.05 1.98 11.35
CA PHE A 38 -11.40 2.77 10.30
C PHE A 38 -11.70 2.26 8.90
N PRO A 39 -11.78 3.15 7.92
CA PRO A 39 -11.49 2.76 6.55
C PRO A 39 -10.15 2.04 6.53
N THR A 40 -10.13 0.83 5.96
CA THR A 40 -8.94 -0.04 5.98
C THR A 40 -8.63 -0.49 4.56
N THR A 41 -7.40 -0.27 4.13
CA THR A 41 -6.91 -0.74 2.83
C THR A 41 -5.85 -1.82 3.04
N VAL A 42 -6.01 -2.96 2.37
CA VAL A 42 -4.99 -4.02 2.35
C VAL A 42 -4.26 -4.01 1.03
N LEU A 43 -2.94 -3.92 1.10
CA LEU A 43 -2.07 -4.01 -0.08
C LEU A 43 -1.68 -5.47 -0.29
N THR A 44 -1.99 -6.02 -1.45
CA THR A 44 -1.77 -7.44 -1.74
C THR A 44 -1.37 -7.65 -3.20
N ASN A 45 -0.70 -8.76 -3.47
CA ASN A 45 -0.47 -9.23 -4.85
C ASN A 45 -1.66 -10.06 -5.38
N ALA A 46 -2.63 -10.39 -4.54
CA ALA A 46 -3.82 -11.21 -4.81
C ALA A 46 -3.55 -12.62 -5.37
N MET A 47 -2.30 -13.04 -5.47
CA MET A 47 -1.91 -14.33 -6.06
C MET A 47 -2.32 -15.53 -5.21
N VAL A 48 -2.64 -15.29 -3.94
CA VAL A 48 -2.95 -16.32 -2.94
C VAL A 48 -4.45 -16.43 -2.63
N PHE A 49 -5.32 -15.82 -3.43
CA PHE A 49 -6.78 -15.92 -3.28
C PHE A 49 -7.31 -17.27 -3.75
N THR A 50 -6.82 -18.34 -3.13
CA THR A 50 -7.19 -19.72 -3.45
C THR A 50 -7.45 -20.52 -2.19
N GLY A 51 -8.18 -21.62 -2.33
CA GLY A 51 -8.43 -22.57 -1.24
C GLY A 51 -9.01 -21.91 0.02
N GLU A 52 -8.41 -22.19 1.16
CA GLU A 52 -8.87 -21.69 2.46
C GLU A 52 -8.76 -20.17 2.60
N ARG A 53 -7.71 -19.54 2.03
CA ARG A 53 -7.55 -18.08 2.05
C ARG A 53 -8.67 -17.37 1.31
N ARG A 54 -9.09 -17.91 0.18
CA ARG A 54 -10.24 -17.42 -0.55
C ARG A 54 -11.51 -17.51 0.30
N ARG A 55 -11.78 -18.66 0.90
CA ARG A 55 -12.98 -18.86 1.77
C ARG A 55 -13.01 -17.89 2.95
N ARG A 56 -11.84 -17.65 3.58
CA ARG A 56 -11.73 -16.67 4.67
C ARG A 56 -12.01 -15.26 4.19
N LEU A 57 -11.44 -14.87 3.05
CA LEU A 57 -11.68 -13.55 2.45
C LEU A 57 -13.15 -13.35 2.11
N GLU A 58 -13.85 -14.36 1.58
CA GLU A 58 -15.29 -14.32 1.28
C GLU A 58 -16.15 -14.01 2.52
N ASN A 59 -15.66 -14.37 3.71
CA ASN A 59 -16.35 -14.14 5.00
C ASN A 59 -15.96 -12.82 5.70
N VAL A 60 -15.00 -12.06 5.16
CA VAL A 60 -14.64 -10.76 5.73
C VAL A 60 -15.73 -9.73 5.43
N ASP A 61 -16.05 -8.90 6.42
CA ASP A 61 -16.95 -7.75 6.22
C ASP A 61 -16.32 -6.77 5.22
N ARG A 62 -17.08 -6.46 4.16
CA ARG A 62 -16.63 -5.58 3.08
C ARG A 62 -16.80 -4.10 3.40
N ASN A 63 -17.56 -3.79 4.45
CA ASN A 63 -17.73 -2.40 4.89
C ASN A 63 -16.39 -1.82 5.34
N ASN A 64 -16.07 -0.63 4.86
CA ASN A 64 -14.81 0.04 5.15
C ASN A 64 -13.54 -0.72 4.71
N LEU A 65 -13.64 -1.76 3.88
CA LEU A 65 -12.51 -2.53 3.38
C LEU A 65 -12.25 -2.24 1.90
N THR A 66 -11.02 -1.90 1.58
CA THR A 66 -10.51 -1.78 0.21
C THR A 66 -9.37 -2.77 0.00
N LEU A 67 -9.43 -3.54 -1.09
CA LEU A 67 -8.31 -4.36 -1.53
C LEU A 67 -7.53 -3.58 -2.59
N GLN A 68 -6.31 -3.19 -2.26
CA GLN A 68 -5.41 -2.56 -3.22
C GLN A 68 -4.47 -3.61 -3.79
N ILE A 69 -4.68 -3.97 -5.04
CA ILE A 69 -4.01 -5.08 -5.69
C ILE A 69 -2.94 -4.55 -6.63
N SER A 70 -1.75 -5.10 -6.51
CA SER A 70 -0.61 -4.71 -7.34
C SER A 70 -0.69 -5.39 -8.71
N LEU A 71 -0.67 -4.58 -9.78
CA LEU A 71 -0.59 -5.02 -11.17
C LEU A 71 0.30 -4.03 -11.95
N ASP A 72 1.59 -4.30 -11.98
CA ASP A 72 2.60 -3.33 -12.45
C ASP A 72 2.66 -3.16 -13.96
N SER A 73 1.95 -3.96 -14.74
CA SER A 73 1.92 -3.88 -16.20
C SER A 73 0.60 -4.38 -16.77
N ALA A 74 0.26 -3.95 -17.98
CA ALA A 74 -0.84 -4.50 -18.76
C ALA A 74 -0.47 -5.81 -19.46
N THR A 75 0.82 -6.16 -19.51
CA THR A 75 1.31 -7.36 -20.17
C THR A 75 1.93 -8.36 -19.21
N PRO A 76 1.76 -9.68 -19.46
CA PRO A 76 2.38 -10.72 -18.64
C PRO A 76 3.90 -10.59 -18.56
N ASP A 77 4.56 -10.35 -19.70
CA ASP A 77 6.03 -10.35 -19.78
C ASP A 77 6.65 -9.28 -18.86
N LEU A 78 6.12 -8.06 -18.86
CA LEU A 78 6.63 -6.99 -18.02
C LEU A 78 6.25 -7.17 -16.55
N HIS A 79 5.04 -7.62 -16.26
CA HIS A 79 4.62 -7.87 -14.88
C HIS A 79 5.44 -9.01 -14.26
N ASP A 80 5.57 -10.12 -14.98
CA ASP A 80 6.27 -11.31 -14.52
C ASP A 80 7.77 -11.09 -14.36
N LEU A 81 8.36 -10.20 -15.16
CA LEU A 81 9.76 -9.79 -15.01
C LEU A 81 10.05 -9.25 -13.59
N HIS A 82 9.13 -8.51 -13.02
CA HIS A 82 9.28 -7.87 -11.71
C HIS A 82 8.74 -8.72 -10.55
N ARG A 83 7.73 -9.56 -10.80
CA ARG A 83 7.00 -10.28 -9.74
C ARG A 83 7.08 -11.80 -9.82
N GLY A 84 7.77 -12.31 -10.83
CA GLY A 84 7.95 -13.74 -11.06
C GLY A 84 6.97 -14.33 -12.06
N GLN A 85 7.40 -15.36 -12.74
CA GLN A 85 6.67 -15.99 -13.84
C GLN A 85 5.28 -16.49 -13.42
N GLY A 86 4.27 -16.15 -14.23
CA GLY A 86 2.87 -16.51 -14.02
C GLY A 86 2.20 -15.71 -12.89
N SER A 87 2.82 -14.61 -12.44
CA SER A 87 2.23 -13.73 -11.43
C SER A 87 1.12 -12.86 -12.01
N PHE A 88 1.22 -12.45 -13.27
CA PHE A 88 0.21 -11.66 -13.96
C PHE A 88 -1.16 -12.35 -13.96
N ASP A 89 -1.21 -13.57 -14.46
CA ASP A 89 -2.48 -14.33 -14.56
C ASP A 89 -3.12 -14.53 -13.18
N LYS A 90 -2.30 -14.81 -12.15
CA LYS A 90 -2.79 -14.98 -10.78
C LYS A 90 -3.32 -13.68 -10.19
N ALA A 91 -2.60 -12.57 -10.39
CA ALA A 91 -3.04 -11.25 -9.95
C ALA A 91 -4.35 -10.84 -10.65
N LEU A 92 -4.42 -11.01 -11.97
CA LEU A 92 -5.62 -10.72 -12.76
C LEU A 92 -6.82 -11.56 -12.33
N ALA A 93 -6.62 -12.86 -12.09
CA ALA A 93 -7.67 -13.73 -11.53
C ALA A 93 -8.10 -13.28 -10.13
N GLY A 94 -7.17 -12.85 -9.29
CA GLY A 94 -7.45 -12.31 -7.97
C GLY A 94 -8.23 -10.99 -8.02
N ILE A 95 -7.92 -10.08 -8.95
CA ILE A 95 -8.67 -8.84 -9.19
C ILE A 95 -10.12 -9.15 -9.58
N LYS A 96 -10.30 -10.02 -10.60
CA LYS A 96 -11.64 -10.42 -11.07
C LYS A 96 -12.46 -11.05 -9.94
N PHE A 97 -11.86 -11.97 -9.20
CA PHE A 97 -12.51 -12.57 -8.03
C PHE A 97 -12.94 -11.54 -6.99
N ALA A 98 -12.07 -10.57 -6.66
CA ALA A 98 -12.37 -9.55 -5.67
C ALA A 98 -13.54 -8.64 -6.13
N ILE A 99 -13.56 -8.23 -7.40
CA ILE A 99 -14.65 -7.45 -8.00
C ILE A 99 -15.96 -8.25 -7.98
N GLU A 100 -15.94 -9.47 -8.46
CA GLU A 100 -17.12 -10.36 -8.51
C GLU A 100 -17.68 -10.67 -7.12
N SER A 101 -16.81 -10.73 -6.12
CA SER A 101 -17.19 -10.92 -4.71
C SER A 101 -17.69 -9.64 -4.03
N GLY A 102 -17.76 -8.51 -4.75
CA GLY A 102 -18.29 -7.24 -4.24
C GLY A 102 -17.34 -6.48 -3.29
N PHE A 103 -16.04 -6.74 -3.35
CA PHE A 103 -15.06 -5.92 -2.65
C PHE A 103 -14.84 -4.60 -3.37
N ARG A 104 -14.57 -3.53 -2.61
CA ARG A 104 -13.98 -2.33 -3.18
C ARG A 104 -12.55 -2.64 -3.57
N VAL A 105 -12.24 -2.53 -4.85
CA VAL A 105 -10.91 -2.83 -5.41
C VAL A 105 -10.26 -1.55 -5.89
N ARG A 106 -8.98 -1.40 -5.57
CA ARG A 106 -8.05 -0.50 -6.25
C ARG A 106 -6.98 -1.33 -6.94
N VAL A 107 -6.54 -0.93 -8.11
CA VAL A 107 -5.38 -1.55 -8.76
C VAL A 107 -4.23 -0.55 -8.77
N ALA A 108 -3.06 -1.02 -8.37
CA ALA A 108 -1.89 -0.18 -8.23
C ALA A 108 -0.74 -0.69 -9.11
N ALA A 109 -0.17 0.22 -9.92
CA ALA A 109 1.03 -0.03 -10.69
C ALA A 109 2.20 0.83 -10.21
N THR A 110 3.42 0.29 -10.36
CA THR A 110 4.65 1.06 -10.27
C THR A 110 5.26 1.09 -11.68
N LEU A 111 5.02 2.18 -12.41
CA LEU A 111 5.48 2.32 -13.78
C LEU A 111 6.85 3.01 -13.82
N GLY A 112 7.79 2.44 -14.58
CA GLY A 112 9.12 3.00 -14.82
C GLY A 112 9.13 3.79 -16.11
N GLU A 113 9.99 4.82 -16.18
CA GLU A 113 10.18 5.61 -17.41
C GLU A 113 10.73 4.75 -18.57
N ASP A 114 11.45 3.67 -18.24
CA ASP A 114 12.11 2.78 -19.21
C ASP A 114 11.35 1.47 -19.48
N ALA A 115 10.14 1.32 -18.97
CA ALA A 115 9.45 0.02 -18.97
C ALA A 115 8.84 -0.39 -20.33
N GLY A 116 8.96 0.42 -21.37
CA GLY A 116 8.39 0.12 -22.69
C GLY A 116 6.87 0.06 -22.75
N GLU A 117 6.21 0.27 -21.63
CA GLU A 117 4.76 0.32 -21.48
C GLU A 117 4.31 1.73 -21.19
N THR A 118 3.25 2.15 -21.82
CA THR A 118 2.65 3.46 -21.59
C THR A 118 1.60 3.37 -20.47
N GLU A 119 1.45 4.46 -19.73
CA GLU A 119 0.32 4.64 -18.80
C GLU A 119 -1.03 4.40 -19.51
N SER A 120 -1.09 4.67 -20.81
CA SER A 120 -2.27 4.46 -21.67
C SER A 120 -2.65 2.98 -21.77
N GLU A 121 -1.68 2.08 -21.97
CA GLU A 121 -1.93 0.63 -22.08
C GLU A 121 -2.43 0.06 -20.76
N TRP A 122 -1.82 0.50 -19.65
CA TRP A 122 -2.27 0.09 -18.33
C TRP A 122 -3.68 0.61 -18.01
N ASN A 123 -3.99 1.86 -18.38
CA ASN A 123 -5.33 2.41 -18.22
C ASN A 123 -6.36 1.65 -19.09
N ALA A 124 -6.01 1.25 -20.30
CA ALA A 124 -6.89 0.43 -21.13
C ALA A 124 -7.24 -0.92 -20.49
N LEU A 125 -6.26 -1.59 -19.86
CA LEU A 125 -6.53 -2.80 -19.08
C LEU A 125 -7.46 -2.52 -17.88
N CYS A 126 -7.30 -1.38 -17.21
CA CYS A 126 -8.19 -0.97 -16.14
C CYS A 126 -9.63 -0.70 -16.64
N ASP A 127 -9.77 -0.14 -17.85
CA ASP A 127 -11.07 0.06 -18.50
C ASP A 127 -11.76 -1.30 -18.79
N ASP A 128 -11.02 -2.27 -19.30
CA ASP A 128 -11.51 -3.63 -19.53
C ASP A 128 -11.98 -4.32 -18.25
N LEU A 129 -11.33 -4.01 -17.13
CA LEU A 129 -11.70 -4.48 -15.79
C LEU A 129 -12.84 -3.65 -15.17
N LYS A 130 -13.34 -2.62 -15.86
CA LYS A 130 -14.39 -1.70 -15.41
C LYS A 130 -14.05 -0.97 -14.10
N LEU A 131 -12.79 -0.64 -13.92
CA LEU A 131 -12.33 0.14 -12.78
C LEU A 131 -12.48 1.63 -13.07
N GLU A 132 -13.06 2.36 -12.13
CA GLU A 132 -13.17 3.81 -12.19
C GLU A 132 -11.81 4.48 -11.92
N GLN A 133 -11.68 5.79 -12.22
CA GLN A 133 -10.42 6.51 -12.07
C GLN A 133 -9.91 6.55 -10.63
N ASP A 134 -10.79 6.65 -9.64
CA ASP A 134 -10.43 6.64 -8.21
C ASP A 134 -9.98 5.26 -7.69
N GLN A 135 -10.16 4.23 -8.51
CA GLN A 135 -9.72 2.86 -8.25
C GLN A 135 -8.35 2.55 -8.86
N ARG A 136 -7.71 3.51 -9.54
CA ARG A 136 -6.43 3.37 -10.23
C ARG A 136 -5.35 4.15 -9.51
N VAL A 137 -4.25 3.49 -9.18
CA VAL A 137 -3.11 4.10 -8.49
C VAL A 137 -1.84 3.87 -9.29
N ILE A 138 -1.27 4.94 -9.84
CA ILE A 138 0.01 4.88 -10.54
C ILE A 138 1.06 5.52 -9.65
N ARG A 139 2.14 4.79 -9.42
CA ARG A 139 3.28 5.21 -8.61
C ARG A 139 4.53 5.29 -9.46
N ARG A 140 5.39 6.24 -9.10
CA ARG A 140 6.74 6.31 -9.65
C ARG A 140 7.65 5.34 -8.90
N ILE A 141 8.71 4.88 -9.56
CA ILE A 141 9.73 4.06 -8.91
C ILE A 141 10.49 4.92 -7.90
N ALA A 142 10.52 4.46 -6.65
CA ALA A 142 11.42 4.99 -5.63
C ALA A 142 12.78 4.31 -5.73
N LYS A 143 13.88 5.07 -5.62
CA LYS A 143 15.22 4.49 -5.53
C LYS A 143 15.42 3.90 -4.14
N GLN A 144 14.82 2.73 -3.92
CA GLN A 144 14.82 2.01 -2.65
C GLN A 144 14.85 0.48 -2.87
N GLY A 145 15.40 -0.25 -1.93
CA GLY A 145 15.51 -1.69 -1.99
C GLY A 145 16.33 -2.17 -3.18
N TYR A 146 15.73 -2.90 -4.10
CA TYR A 146 16.37 -3.42 -5.31
C TYR A 146 16.36 -2.44 -6.49
N ALA A 147 15.66 -1.31 -6.39
CA ALA A 147 15.60 -0.33 -7.46
C ALA A 147 16.85 0.55 -7.48
N ASN A 148 17.67 0.41 -8.52
CA ASN A 148 18.89 1.21 -8.75
C ASN A 148 18.60 2.60 -9.37
N ALA A 149 17.43 2.77 -9.97
CA ALA A 149 16.92 4.01 -10.55
C ALA A 149 15.63 4.45 -9.86
N GLY A 150 15.26 5.71 -10.04
CA GLY A 150 14.03 6.27 -9.47
C GLY A 150 14.29 7.47 -8.56
N LEU A 151 13.23 7.94 -7.91
CA LEU A 151 13.29 9.14 -7.07
C LEU A 151 14.02 8.87 -5.75
N VAL A 152 14.96 9.76 -5.42
CA VAL A 152 15.66 9.72 -4.13
C VAL A 152 14.73 10.20 -3.02
N MET A 153 14.62 9.40 -1.95
CA MET A 153 13.73 9.65 -0.83
C MET A 153 14.47 10.27 0.36
N SER A 154 13.80 11.22 1.00
CA SER A 154 14.22 11.78 2.29
C SER A 154 12.99 12.17 3.09
N ARG A 155 13.13 12.40 4.40
CA ARG A 155 12.02 12.93 5.21
C ARG A 155 11.57 14.30 4.70
N ALA A 156 12.48 15.12 4.18
CA ALA A 156 12.18 16.42 3.62
C ALA A 156 11.37 16.34 2.31
N SER A 157 11.54 15.28 1.52
CA SER A 157 10.87 15.12 0.21
C SER A 157 9.54 14.37 0.28
N LEU A 158 9.17 13.81 1.45
CA LEU A 158 7.97 13.00 1.62
C LEU A 158 7.00 13.61 2.63
N ILE A 159 5.72 13.61 2.30
CA ILE A 159 4.68 13.79 3.30
C ILE A 159 4.67 12.53 4.18
N PRO A 160 4.71 12.68 5.52
CA PRO A 160 4.79 11.51 6.39
C PRO A 160 3.51 10.69 6.36
N GLU A 161 3.67 9.39 6.20
CA GLU A 161 2.66 8.38 6.43
C GLU A 161 3.20 7.42 7.49
N VAL A 162 2.66 7.49 8.70
CA VAL A 162 3.19 6.74 9.85
C VAL A 162 3.20 5.25 9.55
N CYS A 163 4.37 4.67 9.36
CA CYS A 163 4.54 3.25 9.09
C CYS A 163 5.08 2.53 10.33
N ILE A 164 4.34 1.56 10.82
CA ILE A 164 4.70 0.76 11.98
C ILE A 164 5.07 -0.66 11.53
N THR A 165 6.27 -1.07 11.90
CA THR A 165 6.79 -2.40 11.66
C THR A 165 7.21 -3.07 12.98
N LYS A 166 7.65 -4.32 12.93
CA LYS A 166 8.28 -4.98 14.08
C LYS A 166 9.61 -4.36 14.49
N GLU A 167 10.26 -3.63 13.56
CA GLU A 167 11.56 -2.99 13.78
C GLU A 167 11.43 -1.56 14.33
N GLY A 168 10.22 -1.00 14.35
CA GLY A 168 9.95 0.35 14.82
C GLY A 168 9.00 1.14 13.95
N VAL A 169 9.04 2.45 14.13
CA VAL A 169 8.22 3.41 13.39
C VAL A 169 9.06 4.12 12.35
N TYR A 170 8.51 4.22 11.15
CA TYR A 170 9.16 4.88 10.02
C TYR A 170 8.29 6.02 9.50
N TRP A 171 8.96 6.98 8.86
CA TRP A 171 8.36 8.18 8.29
C TRP A 171 7.35 7.89 7.19
N HIS A 172 7.65 6.87 6.37
CA HIS A 172 6.84 6.53 5.21
C HIS A 172 7.01 5.05 4.83
N PRO A 173 5.94 4.34 4.43
CA PRO A 173 6.01 2.93 4.10
C PRO A 173 6.93 2.58 2.93
N VAL A 174 7.08 3.49 1.96
CA VAL A 174 7.99 3.28 0.81
C VAL A 174 9.44 3.05 1.23
N ALA A 175 9.84 3.53 2.39
CA ALA A 175 11.19 3.43 2.92
C ALA A 175 11.22 2.85 4.35
N ALA A 176 10.34 1.92 4.64
CA ALA A 176 10.15 1.34 5.98
C ALA A 176 11.34 0.49 6.50
N ILE A 177 12.36 0.25 5.68
CA ILE A 177 13.59 -0.47 6.09
C ILE A 177 14.82 0.44 6.07
N ASP A 178 14.67 1.68 5.61
CA ASP A 178 15.76 2.64 5.55
C ASP A 178 15.99 3.27 6.94
N PRO A 179 17.20 3.12 7.54
CA PRO A 179 17.48 3.69 8.84
C PRO A 179 17.29 5.20 8.91
N SER A 180 17.52 5.95 7.81
CA SER A 180 17.34 7.40 7.75
C SER A 180 15.86 7.82 7.89
N MET A 181 14.95 6.91 7.55
CA MET A 181 13.51 7.10 7.66
C MET A 181 12.92 6.60 8.97
N LYS A 182 13.74 5.94 9.81
CA LYS A 182 13.29 5.45 11.11
C LYS A 182 13.13 6.60 12.09
N VAL A 183 11.93 6.75 12.62
CA VAL A 183 11.59 7.81 13.59
C VAL A 183 11.92 7.36 15.02
N GLN A 184 11.50 6.15 15.38
CA GLN A 184 11.74 5.59 16.70
C GLN A 184 11.63 4.04 16.71
N ASN A 185 12.08 3.43 17.81
CA ASN A 185 12.10 1.97 17.94
C ASN A 185 10.75 1.39 18.40
N ASP A 186 9.95 2.15 19.13
CA ASP A 186 8.66 1.70 19.64
C ASP A 186 7.56 2.65 19.14
N TRP A 187 6.40 2.09 18.85
CA TRP A 187 5.24 2.85 18.39
C TRP A 187 4.34 3.35 19.53
N SER A 188 4.58 2.90 20.73
CA SER A 188 3.73 3.20 21.89
C SER A 188 4.44 4.18 22.85
N PRO A 189 3.77 5.28 23.26
CA PRO A 189 2.40 5.69 22.91
C PRO A 189 2.28 6.27 21.49
N LEU A 190 1.29 5.82 20.72
CA LEU A 190 1.13 6.23 19.33
C LEU A 190 0.87 7.74 19.15
N ALA A 191 0.17 8.35 20.11
CA ALA A 191 -0.11 9.80 20.08
C ALA A 191 1.18 10.64 20.11
N GLU A 192 2.15 10.25 20.93
CA GLU A 192 3.46 10.91 21.03
C GLU A 192 4.26 10.71 19.74
N THR A 193 4.25 9.49 19.21
CA THR A 193 4.86 9.16 17.91
C THR A 193 4.33 10.06 16.80
N ILE A 194 3.01 10.18 16.68
CA ILE A 194 2.36 11.04 15.70
C ILE A 194 2.70 12.51 15.92
N SER A 195 2.77 12.98 17.17
CA SER A 195 3.15 14.36 17.48
C SER A 195 4.58 14.65 17.02
N THR A 196 5.53 13.76 17.34
CA THR A 196 6.92 13.89 16.90
C THR A 196 7.04 14.01 15.39
N ILE A 197 6.36 13.14 14.64
CA ILE A 197 6.36 13.18 13.18
C ILE A 197 5.76 14.49 12.65
N LYS A 198 4.65 14.95 13.21
CA LYS A 198 4.02 16.21 12.81
C LYS A 198 4.90 17.41 13.06
N ASP A 199 5.61 17.46 14.18
CA ASP A 199 6.47 18.57 14.52
C ASP A 199 7.73 18.60 13.62
N GLU A 200 8.32 17.46 13.34
CA GLU A 200 9.43 17.35 12.39
C GLU A 200 8.99 17.77 10.97
N TYR A 201 7.82 17.31 10.52
CA TYR A 201 7.27 17.69 9.22
C TYR A 201 7.02 19.20 9.10
N ARG A 202 6.49 19.84 10.17
CA ARG A 202 6.34 21.31 10.19
C ARG A 202 7.68 22.02 10.04
N GLN A 203 8.76 21.51 10.67
CA GLN A 203 10.09 22.09 10.53
C GLN A 203 10.61 22.00 9.10
N HIS A 204 10.43 20.87 8.43
CA HIS A 204 10.78 20.73 7.02
C HIS A 204 9.99 21.71 6.13
N ARG A 205 8.70 21.87 6.37
CA ARG A 205 7.88 22.83 5.63
C ARG A 205 8.34 24.28 5.81
N ILE A 206 8.67 24.69 7.02
CA ILE A 206 9.14 26.04 7.32
C ILE A 206 10.46 26.34 6.59
N LYS A 207 11.34 25.34 6.46
CA LYS A 207 12.61 25.47 5.73
C LYS A 207 12.44 25.46 4.21
N GLY A 208 11.23 25.23 3.70
CA GLY A 208 10.98 25.13 2.26
C GLY A 208 11.45 23.82 1.62
N ASP A 209 11.76 22.81 2.44
CA ASP A 209 12.31 21.54 1.97
C ASP A 209 11.27 20.61 1.34
N VAL A 210 9.98 20.91 1.49
CA VAL A 210 8.90 19.99 1.08
C VAL A 210 8.58 20.15 -0.39
N LEU A 211 8.97 19.18 -1.14
CA LEU A 211 8.42 18.93 -2.47
C LEU A 211 7.06 18.24 -2.32
N ALA A 212 6.09 18.63 -3.15
CA ALA A 212 4.79 17.95 -3.20
C ALA A 212 5.01 16.45 -3.32
N SER A 213 4.23 15.67 -2.58
CA SER A 213 4.42 14.23 -2.55
C SER A 213 4.22 13.65 -3.95
N ALA A 214 5.26 13.04 -4.45
CA ALA A 214 5.21 12.28 -5.70
C ALA A 214 4.79 10.81 -5.47
N PHE A 215 4.41 10.46 -4.24
CA PHE A 215 4.13 9.08 -3.82
C PHE A 215 2.81 8.99 -3.03
N PRO A 216 1.68 8.92 -3.71
CA PRO A 216 0.46 8.51 -3.04
C PRO A 216 0.59 7.04 -2.65
N CYS A 217 0.58 6.70 -1.37
CA CYS A 217 0.45 5.31 -0.92
C CYS A 217 -0.99 4.81 -1.01
N ALA A 218 -1.92 5.71 -1.17
CA ALA A 218 -3.33 5.41 -1.28
C ALA A 218 -3.97 6.20 -2.39
#